data_0bff414cf693c871783ff129c7152903
#
_entry.id   0bff414cf693c871783ff129c7152903
#
_cell.length_a   1.000
_cell.length_b   1.000
_cell.length_c   1.000
_cell.angle_alpha   90.00
_cell.angle_beta   90.00
_cell.angle_gamma   90.00
#
_symmetry.space_group_name_H-M   'P 1'
#
loop_
_entity.id
_entity.type
_entity.pdbx_description
1 polymer ?
#
loop_
_entity_poly.entity_id
_entity_poly.type
_entity_poly.pdbx_seq_one_letter_code
_entity_poly.pdbx_strand_id
1 'polypeptide(L)'
;MLQPSYTQVAFGYCLYIVSAYLTDIILCALQSVGIRRYVIHGDNDKYRDLVKRLESDTYNSSFIYRKSKMIKTGYFVGPVCAGYYFKDPNCIEDEKITIMTTAKYFEKLTADTDAPKITDVSVPTEKKSIIKVFLRNGPYRSFWYTPITMDVTDILPLGEQAPVVAETVRMYQAKGRAVVFIHGVTGAGKSSVGYLVAKEIGANYTNTFRPTDPGDNFGNLLSELRNRDEADTPLVIVLEEANLMIHAVHEGTIERHRETPVPISDKTSWVGFLDNLIFYRNIVVILTSNESKDALDALDPAYLRKGRVDATFSMMTALDISAI
;
A
#
# COMPACT_ATOMS: atom_id res chain seq x y z
N MET A 1 -15.88 37.93 19.32
CA MET A 1 -14.94 37.55 18.23
C MET A 1 -15.26 38.42 17.04
N LEU A 2 -14.32 39.32 16.64
CA LEU A 2 -14.48 40.16 15.47
C LEU A 2 -14.31 39.30 14.22
N GLN A 3 -15.32 39.21 13.36
CA GLN A 3 -15.19 38.58 12.05
C GLN A 3 -14.20 39.38 11.19
N PRO A 4 -13.23 38.71 10.55
CA PRO A 4 -12.28 39.44 9.67
C PRO A 4 -13.06 40.10 8.53
N SER A 5 -12.72 41.34 8.22
CA SER A 5 -13.36 42.07 7.11
C SER A 5 -13.01 41.37 5.77
N TYR A 6 -13.90 41.47 4.77
CA TYR A 6 -13.66 40.88 3.42
C TYR A 6 -12.33 41.34 2.82
N THR A 7 -11.87 42.53 3.12
CA THR A 7 -10.57 43.10 2.71
C THR A 7 -9.39 42.37 3.35
N GLN A 8 -9.49 41.93 4.60
CA GLN A 8 -8.43 41.19 5.28
C GLN A 8 -8.32 39.75 4.73
N VAL A 9 -9.45 39.13 4.42
CA VAL A 9 -9.49 37.79 3.80
C VAL A 9 -8.93 37.82 2.38
N ALA A 10 -9.33 38.83 1.56
CA ALA A 10 -8.83 39.01 0.21
C ALA A 10 -7.32 39.33 0.19
N PHE A 11 -6.83 40.15 1.11
CA PHE A 11 -5.39 40.45 1.25
C PHE A 11 -4.59 39.19 1.65
N GLY A 12 -5.08 38.41 2.60
CA GLY A 12 -4.47 37.13 2.98
C GLY A 12 -4.40 36.13 1.82
N TYR A 13 -5.45 36.07 1.00
CA TYR A 13 -5.49 35.21 -0.18
C TYR A 13 -4.52 35.68 -1.28
N CYS A 14 -4.42 37.00 -1.52
CA CYS A 14 -3.43 37.57 -2.42
C CYS A 14 -2.00 37.31 -1.95
N LEU A 15 -1.69 37.45 -0.65
CA LEU A 15 -0.39 37.15 -0.07
C LEU A 15 -0.04 35.64 -0.24
N TYR A 16 -0.99 34.75 -0.04
CA TYR A 16 -0.82 33.31 -0.26
C TYR A 16 -0.47 32.98 -1.71
N ILE A 17 -1.23 33.53 -2.67
CA ILE A 17 -0.97 33.35 -4.11
C ILE A 17 0.42 33.89 -4.47
N VAL A 18 0.76 35.11 -4.04
CA VAL A 18 2.06 35.71 -4.31
C VAL A 18 3.19 34.88 -3.72
N SER A 19 3.02 34.35 -2.51
CA SER A 19 4.04 33.50 -1.88
C SER A 19 4.26 32.17 -2.62
N ALA A 20 3.19 31.57 -3.14
CA ALA A 20 3.28 30.34 -3.92
C ALA A 20 4.05 30.55 -5.24
N TYR A 21 3.70 31.60 -6.01
CA TYR A 21 4.42 31.95 -7.25
C TYR A 21 5.88 32.38 -6.98
N LEU A 22 6.14 33.09 -5.89
CA LEU A 22 7.49 33.49 -5.53
C LEU A 22 8.37 32.27 -5.25
N THR A 23 7.83 31.25 -4.62
CA THR A 23 8.53 29.99 -4.36
C THR A 23 8.95 29.32 -5.67
N ASP A 24 8.05 29.22 -6.64
CA ASP A 24 8.35 28.62 -7.94
C ASP A 24 9.38 29.43 -8.75
N ILE A 25 9.28 30.77 -8.71
CA ILE A 25 10.27 31.65 -9.35
C ILE A 25 11.65 31.46 -8.72
N ILE A 26 11.72 31.41 -7.38
CA ILE A 26 12.98 31.16 -6.67
C ILE A 26 13.54 29.78 -7.03
N LEU A 27 12.71 28.75 -7.11
CA LEU A 27 13.13 27.40 -7.52
C LEU A 27 13.66 27.40 -8.96
N CYS A 28 12.99 28.09 -9.89
CA CYS A 28 13.48 28.25 -11.26
C CYS A 28 14.82 29.01 -11.31
N ALA A 29 14.98 30.08 -10.53
CA ALA A 29 16.24 30.81 -10.44
C ALA A 29 17.36 29.94 -9.85
N LEU A 30 17.09 29.13 -8.85
CA LEU A 30 18.05 28.17 -8.28
C LEU A 30 18.45 27.09 -9.30
N GLN A 31 17.50 26.62 -10.11
CA GLN A 31 17.81 25.69 -11.20
C GLN A 31 18.74 26.27 -12.25
N SER A 32 18.63 27.58 -12.55
CA SER A 32 19.52 28.24 -13.52
C SER A 32 20.98 28.26 -13.06
N VAL A 33 21.24 28.20 -11.75
CA VAL A 33 22.59 28.10 -11.16
C VAL A 33 22.95 26.64 -10.78
N GLY A 34 22.19 25.67 -11.27
CA GLY A 34 22.48 24.24 -11.10
C GLY A 34 22.02 23.63 -9.77
N ILE A 35 21.26 24.37 -8.95
CA ILE A 35 20.68 23.85 -7.70
C ILE A 35 19.29 23.26 -7.99
N ARG A 36 19.09 22.02 -7.62
CA ARG A 36 17.82 21.29 -7.83
C ARG A 36 17.20 20.88 -6.49
N ARG A 37 15.89 20.77 -6.49
CA ARG A 37 15.13 20.22 -5.37
C ARG A 37 14.92 18.73 -5.57
N TYR A 38 15.37 17.94 -4.62
CA TYR A 38 15.15 16.49 -4.55
C TYR A 38 14.24 16.18 -3.37
N VAL A 39 13.30 15.27 -3.57
CA VAL A 39 12.40 14.79 -2.53
C VAL A 39 12.63 13.30 -2.38
N ILE A 40 12.94 12.85 -1.18
CA ILE A 40 13.27 11.47 -0.87
C ILE A 40 12.28 10.99 0.20
N HIS A 41 11.63 9.88 -0.07
CA HIS A 41 10.70 9.22 0.85
C HIS A 41 11.42 8.12 1.63
N GLY A 42 11.08 7.98 2.90
CA GLY A 42 11.80 7.14 3.83
C GLY A 42 11.18 5.79 4.07
N ASP A 43 11.39 4.85 3.17
CA ASP A 43 10.84 3.50 3.30
C ASP A 43 11.85 2.35 3.27
N ASN A 44 13.16 2.64 3.14
CA ASN A 44 14.18 1.61 3.00
C ASN A 44 15.50 1.90 3.73
N ASP A 45 16.39 0.89 3.79
CA ASP A 45 17.71 1.02 4.43
C ASP A 45 18.61 2.05 3.75
N LYS A 46 18.47 2.26 2.44
CA LYS A 46 19.20 3.30 1.69
C LYS A 46 18.85 4.71 2.20
N TYR A 47 17.58 4.94 2.56
CA TYR A 47 17.15 6.18 3.18
C TYR A 47 17.84 6.42 4.53
N ARG A 48 17.95 5.39 5.38
CA ARG A 48 18.62 5.50 6.69
C ARG A 48 20.08 5.87 6.57
N ASP A 49 20.79 5.29 5.60
CA ASP A 49 22.21 5.59 5.38
C ASP A 49 22.40 7.00 4.77
N LEU A 50 21.50 7.41 3.89
CA LEU A 50 21.47 8.78 3.37
C LEU A 50 21.21 9.79 4.49
N VAL A 51 20.27 9.51 5.40
CA VAL A 51 20.01 10.36 6.59
C VAL A 51 21.26 10.47 7.45
N LYS A 52 21.95 9.37 7.75
CA LYS A 52 23.19 9.39 8.55
C LYS A 52 24.28 10.25 7.91
N ARG A 53 24.47 10.13 6.58
CA ARG A 53 25.44 10.96 5.84
C ARG A 53 25.07 12.46 5.87
N LEU A 54 23.79 12.79 5.68
CA LEU A 54 23.31 14.17 5.81
C LEU A 54 23.48 14.70 7.22
N GLU A 55 23.22 13.88 8.23
CA GLU A 55 23.34 14.27 9.64
C GLU A 55 24.76 14.56 10.07
N SER A 56 25.78 13.94 9.44
CA SER A 56 27.19 14.24 9.72
C SER A 56 27.62 15.60 9.17
N ASP A 57 27.05 16.04 8.06
CA ASP A 57 27.52 17.19 7.29
C ASP A 57 26.61 18.43 7.41
N THR A 58 25.54 18.36 8.22
CA THR A 58 24.53 19.43 8.30
C THR A 58 24.20 19.86 9.72
N TYR A 59 23.81 21.13 9.85
CA TYR A 59 23.25 21.72 11.06
C TYR A 59 21.72 21.72 10.96
N ASN A 60 21.03 21.34 12.05
CA ASN A 60 19.56 21.23 12.09
C ASN A 60 18.93 22.29 12.98
N SER A 61 17.74 22.76 12.60
CA SER A 61 16.99 23.78 13.33
C SER A 61 16.22 23.22 14.53
N SER A 62 15.88 21.92 14.53
CA SER A 62 14.99 21.34 15.53
C SER A 62 15.38 19.91 15.86
N PHE A 63 14.99 19.47 17.06
CA PHE A 63 15.24 18.13 17.57
C PHE A 63 13.99 17.60 18.26
N ILE A 64 13.68 16.30 18.03
CA ILE A 64 12.65 15.57 18.75
C ILE A 64 13.33 14.57 19.69
N TYR A 65 12.95 14.59 20.98
CA TYR A 65 13.43 13.61 21.95
C TYR A 65 12.43 12.47 22.08
N ARG A 66 12.83 11.25 21.69
CA ARG A 66 11.97 10.06 21.72
C ARG A 66 12.75 8.83 22.16
N LYS A 67 12.20 8.04 23.10
CA LYS A 67 12.81 6.80 23.61
C LYS A 67 14.30 6.98 23.95
N SER A 68 14.64 8.02 24.71
CA SER A 68 16.03 8.36 25.12
C SER A 68 17.00 8.66 23.97
N LYS A 69 16.50 8.97 22.77
CA LYS A 69 17.30 9.41 21.62
C LYS A 69 16.84 10.76 21.12
N MET A 70 17.83 11.60 20.76
CA MET A 70 17.60 12.89 20.11
C MET A 70 17.59 12.66 18.61
N ILE A 71 16.50 13.02 17.95
CA ILE A 71 16.29 12.86 16.50
C ILE A 71 16.31 14.24 15.87
N LYS A 72 17.18 14.45 14.88
CA LYS A 72 17.23 15.68 14.11
C LYS A 72 15.98 15.81 13.24
N THR A 73 15.39 17.00 13.17
CA THR A 73 14.19 17.33 12.39
C THR A 73 14.20 18.79 11.97
N GLY A 74 13.19 19.22 11.19
CA GLY A 74 13.06 20.60 10.75
C GLY A 74 14.02 20.95 9.61
N TYR A 75 14.38 22.22 9.51
CA TYR A 75 15.32 22.68 8.49
C TYR A 75 16.75 22.25 8.80
N PHE A 76 17.50 21.92 7.75
CA PHE A 76 18.92 21.68 7.84
C PHE A 76 19.69 22.49 6.80
N VAL A 77 20.91 22.84 7.12
CA VAL A 77 21.83 23.57 6.24
C VAL A 77 23.21 22.92 6.35
N GLY A 78 23.80 22.62 5.23
CA GLY A 78 25.19 22.16 5.09
C GLY A 78 25.97 23.05 4.14
N PRO A 79 27.25 22.77 3.91
CA PRO A 79 28.13 23.58 3.04
C PRO A 79 27.65 23.68 1.59
N VAL A 80 26.98 22.64 1.09
CA VAL A 80 26.55 22.49 -0.32
C VAL A 80 25.11 22.04 -0.47
N CYS A 81 24.38 21.97 0.63
CA CYS A 81 22.97 21.55 0.62
C CYS A 81 22.18 22.26 1.71
N ALA A 82 20.88 22.42 1.47
CA ALA A 82 19.92 22.86 2.48
C ALA A 82 18.62 22.10 2.28
N GLY A 83 17.82 21.97 3.32
CA GLY A 83 16.57 21.22 3.17
C GLY A 83 15.74 21.16 4.43
N TYR A 84 14.81 20.23 4.42
CA TYR A 84 13.86 20.02 5.49
C TYR A 84 13.59 18.53 5.72
N TYR A 85 13.68 18.09 6.97
CA TYR A 85 13.25 16.78 7.42
C TYR A 85 11.81 16.86 7.91
N PHE A 86 10.92 16.19 7.22
CA PHE A 86 9.58 15.94 7.74
C PHE A 86 9.58 14.54 8.40
N LYS A 87 9.34 14.53 9.72
CA LYS A 87 9.16 13.29 10.49
C LYS A 87 7.83 13.40 11.21
N ASP A 88 6.86 12.55 10.82
CA ASP A 88 5.62 12.44 11.56
C ASP A 88 5.88 11.66 12.87
N PRO A 89 5.59 12.25 14.05
CA PRO A 89 5.79 11.57 15.32
C PRO A 89 4.91 10.33 15.49
N ASN A 90 3.85 10.18 14.71
CA ASN A 90 2.88 9.08 14.80
C ASN A 90 3.02 8.05 13.68
N CYS A 91 3.71 8.36 12.58
CA CYS A 91 3.90 7.48 11.44
C CYS A 91 5.38 7.42 11.05
N ILE A 92 6.00 6.25 11.21
CA ILE A 92 7.43 6.03 10.89
C ILE A 92 7.63 5.97 9.37
N GLU A 93 6.57 5.67 8.62
CA GLU A 93 6.60 5.43 7.17
C GLU A 93 6.48 6.72 6.34
N ASP A 94 6.03 7.83 6.93
CA ASP A 94 5.92 9.14 6.27
C ASP A 94 7.15 10.04 6.46
N GLU A 95 8.31 9.45 6.69
CA GLU A 95 9.54 10.23 6.74
C GLU A 95 9.90 10.76 5.35
N LYS A 96 9.99 12.06 5.22
CA LYS A 96 10.28 12.75 3.96
C LYS A 96 11.41 13.74 4.14
N ILE A 97 12.38 13.69 3.24
CA ILE A 97 13.46 14.69 3.17
C ILE A 97 13.32 15.49 1.88
N THR A 98 13.31 16.79 1.99
CA THR A 98 13.45 17.67 0.84
C THR A 98 14.85 18.29 0.88
N ILE A 99 15.66 18.06 -0.15
CA ILE A 99 17.04 18.55 -0.27
C ILE A 99 17.15 19.49 -1.46
N MET A 100 17.76 20.64 -1.26
CA MET A 100 18.17 21.57 -2.30
C MET A 100 19.69 21.50 -2.42
N THR A 101 20.18 21.04 -3.57
CA THR A 101 21.61 20.86 -3.81
C THR A 101 21.92 20.73 -5.30
N THR A 102 23.21 20.66 -5.67
CA THR A 102 23.65 20.40 -7.04
C THR A 102 23.51 18.93 -7.39
N ALA A 103 23.31 18.62 -8.68
CA ALA A 103 23.22 17.23 -9.16
C ALA A 103 24.44 16.40 -8.74
N LYS A 104 25.65 16.98 -8.87
CA LYS A 104 26.89 16.31 -8.50
C LYS A 104 26.97 15.92 -7.02
N TYR A 105 26.49 16.79 -6.11
CA TYR A 105 26.45 16.46 -4.69
C TYR A 105 25.38 15.43 -4.36
N PHE A 106 24.21 15.51 -5.01
CA PHE A 106 23.15 14.54 -4.84
C PHE A 106 23.58 13.14 -5.31
N GLU A 107 24.24 13.04 -6.47
CA GLU A 107 24.84 11.79 -6.95
C GLU A 107 25.87 11.21 -5.98
N LYS A 108 26.76 12.07 -5.42
CA LYS A 108 27.72 11.66 -4.38
C LYS A 108 27.03 11.17 -3.10
N LEU A 109 25.93 11.82 -2.71
CA LEU A 109 25.16 11.47 -1.51
C LEU A 109 24.42 10.12 -1.68
N THR A 110 23.93 9.86 -2.89
CA THR A 110 23.17 8.65 -3.23
C THR A 110 24.01 7.55 -3.86
N ALA A 111 25.29 7.82 -4.17
CA ALA A 111 26.19 6.80 -4.71
C ALA A 111 26.28 5.62 -3.74
N ASP A 112 25.92 4.46 -4.23
CA ASP A 112 26.10 3.20 -3.50
C ASP A 112 27.60 3.05 -3.19
N THR A 113 27.94 2.83 -1.93
CA THR A 113 29.31 2.60 -1.48
C THR A 113 29.69 1.13 -1.74
N ASP A 114 29.28 0.58 -2.86
CA ASP A 114 29.65 -0.73 -3.34
C ASP A 114 30.73 -0.64 -4.41
N ALA A 115 31.86 -0.02 -4.06
CA ALA A 115 33.14 -0.40 -4.68
C ALA A 115 33.69 -1.56 -3.85
N PRO A 116 34.08 -2.70 -4.43
CA PRO A 116 34.44 -3.89 -3.68
C PRO A 116 35.74 -3.66 -2.89
N LYS A 117 35.64 -3.51 -1.59
CA LYS A 117 36.74 -3.86 -0.70
C LYS A 117 36.77 -5.38 -0.61
N ILE A 118 37.69 -5.96 -1.39
CA ILE A 118 38.13 -7.35 -1.24
C ILE A 118 38.68 -7.48 0.17
N THR A 119 37.96 -8.17 1.03
CA THR A 119 38.32 -9.04 2.15
C THR A 119 37.16 -9.04 3.15
N ASP A 120 36.42 -10.06 3.14
CA ASP A 120 36.04 -10.97 4.19
C ASP A 120 34.76 -11.71 3.82
N VAL A 121 34.80 -12.99 4.07
CA VAL A 121 33.72 -13.95 3.82
C VAL A 121 32.43 -13.44 4.45
N SER A 122 31.59 -12.81 3.64
CA SER A 122 30.22 -12.45 4.04
C SER A 122 29.34 -13.68 3.88
N VAL A 123 28.88 -14.18 5.01
CA VAL A 123 27.68 -15.02 5.09
C VAL A 123 26.59 -14.36 4.23
N PRO A 124 25.89 -15.07 3.34
CA PRO A 124 24.83 -14.49 2.53
C PRO A 124 23.78 -13.88 3.47
N THR A 125 23.64 -12.57 3.46
CA THR A 125 22.55 -11.91 4.16
C THR A 125 21.28 -12.27 3.38
N GLU A 126 20.48 -13.16 3.90
CA GLU A 126 19.20 -13.55 3.33
C GLU A 126 18.37 -12.27 3.09
N LYS A 127 17.98 -12.07 1.85
CA LYS A 127 17.20 -10.91 1.43
C LYS A 127 15.84 -11.01 2.10
N LYS A 128 15.59 -10.24 3.15
CA LYS A 128 14.30 -10.23 3.84
C LYS A 128 13.18 -9.87 2.89
N SER A 129 12.18 -10.71 2.81
CA SER A 129 10.95 -10.45 2.07
C SER A 129 9.93 -9.84 3.02
N ILE A 130 9.71 -8.53 2.88
CA ILE A 130 8.76 -7.76 3.71
C ILE A 130 7.63 -7.30 2.82
N ILE A 131 6.39 -7.49 3.25
CA ILE A 131 5.19 -6.96 2.59
C ILE A 131 4.51 -5.92 3.49
N LYS A 132 3.85 -4.94 2.87
CA LYS A 132 2.96 -4.00 3.58
C LYS A 132 1.55 -4.60 3.62
N VAL A 133 1.02 -4.73 4.82
CA VAL A 133 -0.34 -5.21 5.09
C VAL A 133 -1.18 -4.02 5.53
N PHE A 134 -2.25 -3.74 4.80
CA PHE A 134 -3.15 -2.64 5.12
C PHE A 134 -4.36 -3.15 5.87
N LEU A 135 -4.54 -2.67 7.10
CA LEU A 135 -5.65 -3.02 7.97
C LEU A 135 -6.64 -1.87 8.06
N ARG A 136 -7.92 -2.18 7.84
CA ARG A 136 -9.01 -1.23 8.01
C ARG A 136 -9.23 -0.93 9.50
N ASN A 137 -9.28 0.34 9.85
CA ASN A 137 -9.49 0.85 11.19
C ASN A 137 -10.59 1.91 11.18
N GLY A 138 -11.20 2.15 12.35
CA GLY A 138 -12.22 3.16 12.53
C GLY A 138 -13.66 2.66 12.28
N PRO A 139 -14.65 3.49 12.64
CA PRO A 139 -16.06 3.18 12.41
C PRO A 139 -16.40 3.35 10.92
N TYR A 140 -17.49 2.72 10.46
CA TYR A 140 -17.91 2.76 9.04
C TYR A 140 -18.10 4.17 8.46
N ARG A 141 -18.34 5.19 9.28
CA ARG A 141 -18.47 6.58 8.82
C ARG A 141 -17.15 7.28 8.57
N SER A 142 -16.06 6.77 9.13
CA SER A 142 -14.74 7.39 9.10
C SER A 142 -13.67 6.32 9.31
N PHE A 143 -13.59 5.38 8.39
CA PHE A 143 -12.53 4.38 8.41
C PHE A 143 -11.35 4.83 7.55
N TRP A 144 -10.21 4.26 7.85
CA TRP A 144 -8.96 4.42 7.09
C TRP A 144 -8.18 3.11 7.11
N TYR A 145 -7.24 2.99 6.20
CA TYR A 145 -6.35 1.83 6.15
C TYR A 145 -4.99 2.19 6.74
N THR A 146 -4.54 1.43 7.72
CA THR A 146 -3.22 1.61 8.35
C THR A 146 -2.27 0.56 7.85
N PRO A 147 -1.11 0.93 7.27
CA PRO A 147 -0.09 -0.01 6.88
C PRO A 147 0.64 -0.57 8.10
N ILE A 148 0.87 -1.88 8.09
CA ILE A 148 1.82 -2.57 8.96
C ILE A 148 2.78 -3.37 8.10
N THR A 149 4.00 -3.57 8.58
CA THR A 149 4.99 -4.41 7.90
C THR A 149 4.94 -5.84 8.43
N MET A 150 4.91 -6.80 7.52
CA MET A 150 4.96 -8.23 7.82
C MET A 150 6.20 -8.85 7.18
N ASP A 151 7.06 -9.46 7.99
CA ASP A 151 8.17 -10.26 7.50
C ASP A 151 7.64 -11.63 7.05
N VAL A 152 7.76 -11.91 5.77
CA VAL A 152 7.30 -13.15 5.14
C VAL A 152 8.45 -13.99 4.61
N THR A 153 9.67 -13.68 5.02
CA THR A 153 10.91 -14.33 4.53
C THR A 153 10.83 -15.85 4.67
N ASP A 154 10.50 -16.33 5.86
CA ASP A 154 10.50 -17.76 6.17
C ASP A 154 9.14 -18.44 5.91
N ILE A 155 8.15 -17.67 5.44
CA ILE A 155 6.83 -18.23 5.14
C ILE A 155 6.85 -18.88 3.76
N LEU A 156 6.65 -20.18 3.73
CA LEU A 156 6.60 -20.98 2.51
C LEU A 156 5.20 -21.54 2.27
N PRO A 157 4.79 -21.70 1.01
CA PRO A 157 3.52 -22.34 0.69
C PRO A 157 3.56 -23.83 1.07
N LEU A 158 2.53 -24.29 1.78
CA LEU A 158 2.40 -25.66 2.25
C LEU A 158 1.36 -26.43 1.44
N GLY A 159 1.63 -27.68 1.14
CA GLY A 159 0.66 -28.59 0.50
C GLY A 159 0.00 -28.01 -0.75
N GLU A 160 -1.34 -27.89 -0.71
CA GLU A 160 -2.14 -27.40 -1.83
C GLU A 160 -1.97 -25.90 -2.13
N GLN A 161 -1.32 -25.13 -1.24
CA GLN A 161 -1.07 -23.71 -1.48
C GLN A 161 -0.10 -23.47 -2.64
N ALA A 162 0.95 -24.29 -2.76
CA ALA A 162 2.04 -24.05 -3.73
C ALA A 162 1.52 -23.95 -5.19
N PRO A 163 0.72 -24.90 -5.71
CA PRO A 163 0.18 -24.80 -7.07
C PRO A 163 -0.79 -23.63 -7.23
N VAL A 164 -1.58 -23.30 -6.19
CA VAL A 164 -2.52 -22.17 -6.23
C VAL A 164 -1.78 -20.84 -6.32
N VAL A 165 -0.74 -20.65 -5.51
CA VAL A 165 0.12 -19.45 -5.55
C VAL A 165 0.79 -19.34 -6.93
N ALA A 166 1.46 -20.41 -7.41
CA ALA A 166 2.17 -20.40 -8.68
C ALA A 166 1.26 -20.04 -9.85
N GLU A 167 0.07 -20.61 -9.91
CA GLU A 167 -0.87 -20.36 -11.01
C GLU A 167 -1.48 -18.95 -10.92
N THR A 168 -1.77 -18.45 -9.71
CA THR A 168 -2.25 -17.08 -9.51
C THR A 168 -1.20 -16.06 -9.95
N VAL A 169 0.06 -16.26 -9.57
CA VAL A 169 1.20 -15.42 -10.00
C VAL A 169 1.37 -15.45 -11.51
N ARG A 170 1.28 -16.65 -12.14
CA ARG A 170 1.37 -16.79 -13.59
C ARG A 170 0.28 -15.98 -14.32
N MET A 171 -0.97 -16.06 -13.83
CA MET A 171 -2.09 -15.30 -14.41
C MET A 171 -1.88 -13.79 -14.26
N TYR A 172 -1.42 -13.35 -13.08
CA TYR A 172 -1.10 -11.95 -12.84
C TYR A 172 0.01 -11.45 -13.78
N GLN A 173 1.10 -12.19 -13.92
CA GLN A 173 2.21 -11.83 -14.81
C GLN A 173 1.77 -11.73 -16.27
N ALA A 174 0.85 -12.60 -16.70
CA ALA A 174 0.35 -12.60 -18.09
C ALA A 174 -0.58 -11.42 -18.42
N LYS A 175 -1.37 -10.93 -17.43
CA LYS A 175 -2.45 -9.96 -17.69
C LYS A 175 -2.31 -8.64 -16.91
N GLY A 176 -1.38 -8.55 -15.96
CA GLY A 176 -1.30 -7.45 -14.98
C GLY A 176 -2.46 -7.45 -13.98
N ARG A 177 -3.26 -8.52 -13.93
CA ARG A 177 -4.30 -8.76 -12.92
C ARG A 177 -4.66 -10.23 -12.85
N ALA A 178 -5.24 -10.64 -11.70
CA ALA A 178 -5.87 -11.94 -11.54
C ALA A 178 -7.07 -11.84 -10.58
N VAL A 179 -8.14 -12.56 -10.88
CA VAL A 179 -9.29 -12.76 -9.98
C VAL A 179 -9.47 -14.25 -9.80
N VAL A 180 -9.28 -14.75 -8.58
CA VAL A 180 -9.34 -16.19 -8.30
C VAL A 180 -10.33 -16.49 -7.19
N PHE A 181 -11.00 -17.63 -7.30
CA PHE A 181 -11.89 -18.18 -6.28
C PHE A 181 -11.26 -19.44 -5.68
N ILE A 182 -11.07 -19.43 -4.36
CA ILE A 182 -10.46 -20.52 -3.62
C ILE A 182 -11.48 -21.07 -2.62
N HIS A 183 -11.88 -22.32 -2.77
CA HIS A 183 -12.80 -22.94 -1.84
C HIS A 183 -12.21 -24.19 -1.19
N GLY A 184 -12.78 -24.63 -0.09
CA GLY A 184 -12.34 -25.85 0.58
C GLY A 184 -12.53 -25.81 2.09
N VAL A 185 -11.94 -26.80 2.75
CA VAL A 185 -12.15 -27.00 4.18
C VAL A 185 -11.56 -25.87 5.03
N THR A 186 -12.13 -25.68 6.21
CA THR A 186 -11.57 -24.75 7.21
C THR A 186 -10.19 -25.24 7.64
N GLY A 187 -9.24 -24.32 7.79
CA GLY A 187 -7.86 -24.65 8.15
C GLY A 187 -6.97 -25.08 6.96
N ALA A 188 -7.48 -25.11 5.73
CA ALA A 188 -6.66 -25.43 4.54
C ALA A 188 -5.67 -24.30 4.15
N GLY A 189 -5.69 -23.14 4.83
CA GLY A 189 -4.79 -22.04 4.55
C GLY A 189 -5.20 -21.22 3.31
N LYS A 190 -6.49 -21.16 2.98
CA LYS A 190 -7.00 -20.36 1.84
C LYS A 190 -6.64 -18.89 1.95
N SER A 191 -6.83 -18.28 3.12
CA SER A 191 -6.49 -16.86 3.36
C SER A 191 -5.00 -16.60 3.26
N SER A 192 -4.17 -17.58 3.64
CA SER A 192 -2.69 -17.46 3.58
C SER A 192 -2.16 -17.36 2.15
N VAL A 193 -2.88 -17.89 1.16
CA VAL A 193 -2.51 -17.76 -0.27
C VAL A 193 -2.34 -16.28 -0.64
N GLY A 194 -3.13 -15.38 -0.05
CA GLY A 194 -3.07 -13.95 -0.36
C GLY A 194 -1.70 -13.32 -0.07
N TYR A 195 -1.17 -13.50 1.15
CA TYR A 195 0.14 -12.94 1.48
C TYR A 195 1.30 -13.71 0.84
N LEU A 196 1.13 -15.01 0.53
CA LEU A 196 2.11 -15.76 -0.26
C LEU A 196 2.20 -15.23 -1.70
N VAL A 197 1.07 -14.94 -2.34
CA VAL A 197 1.05 -14.29 -3.66
C VAL A 197 1.67 -12.89 -3.57
N ALA A 198 1.34 -12.11 -2.51
CA ALA A 198 1.92 -10.79 -2.30
C ALA A 198 3.45 -10.84 -2.16
N LYS A 199 3.98 -11.83 -1.44
CA LYS A 199 5.42 -12.12 -1.35
C LYS A 199 6.05 -12.33 -2.73
N GLU A 200 5.46 -13.20 -3.54
CA GLU A 200 6.02 -13.59 -4.84
C GLU A 200 6.05 -12.45 -5.87
N ILE A 201 5.04 -11.58 -5.85
CA ILE A 201 4.94 -10.46 -6.81
C ILE A 201 5.40 -9.12 -6.24
N GLY A 202 5.88 -9.07 -4.98
CA GLY A 202 6.28 -7.83 -4.31
C GLY A 202 5.13 -6.85 -4.11
N ALA A 203 3.95 -7.36 -3.73
CA ALA A 203 2.72 -6.59 -3.63
C ALA A 203 2.44 -6.10 -2.21
N ASN A 204 1.66 -5.03 -2.10
CA ASN A 204 0.91 -4.68 -0.91
C ASN A 204 -0.26 -5.68 -0.72
N TYR A 205 -0.73 -5.84 0.51
CA TYR A 205 -1.75 -6.83 0.86
C TYR A 205 -2.84 -6.24 1.75
N THR A 206 -4.08 -6.67 1.55
CA THR A 206 -5.19 -6.44 2.50
C THR A 206 -6.19 -7.59 2.47
N ASN A 207 -6.73 -7.94 3.63
CA ASN A 207 -7.87 -8.85 3.80
C ASN A 207 -9.02 -8.23 4.60
N THR A 208 -8.96 -6.93 4.85
CA THR A 208 -9.95 -6.23 5.64
C THR A 208 -10.93 -5.38 4.81
N PHE A 209 -10.81 -5.40 3.49
CA PHE A 209 -11.75 -4.77 2.57
C PHE A 209 -13.10 -5.49 2.61
N ARG A 210 -14.18 -4.73 2.85
CA ARG A 210 -15.55 -5.25 2.94
C ARG A 210 -16.52 -4.41 2.10
N PRO A 211 -16.68 -4.73 0.84
CA PRO A 211 -17.53 -3.94 -0.07
C PRO A 211 -19.03 -4.00 0.28
N THR A 212 -19.43 -4.89 1.18
CA THR A 212 -20.79 -4.98 1.74
C THR A 212 -21.01 -4.04 2.92
N ASP A 213 -19.96 -3.36 3.40
CA ASP A 213 -20.07 -2.35 4.44
C ASP A 213 -20.29 -0.94 3.83
N PRO A 214 -21.01 -0.05 4.55
CA PRO A 214 -21.23 1.31 4.09
C PRO A 214 -19.91 2.06 3.82
N GLY A 215 -19.77 2.63 2.63
CA GLY A 215 -18.65 3.49 2.23
C GLY A 215 -17.38 2.78 1.81
N ASP A 216 -17.22 1.47 2.05
CA ASP A 216 -16.00 0.73 1.73
C ASP A 216 -15.95 0.35 0.23
N ASN A 217 -15.76 1.34 -0.62
CA ASN A 217 -15.71 1.14 -2.06
C ASN A 217 -14.28 0.92 -2.56
N PHE A 218 -14.19 0.19 -3.67
CA PHE A 218 -12.91 -0.22 -4.26
C PHE A 218 -12.05 0.97 -4.73
N GLY A 219 -12.67 2.06 -5.17
CA GLY A 219 -11.94 3.26 -5.58
C GLY A 219 -11.24 3.94 -4.41
N ASN A 220 -11.92 4.05 -3.26
CA ASN A 220 -11.32 4.60 -2.03
C ASN A 220 -10.19 3.70 -1.54
N LEU A 221 -10.40 2.37 -1.52
CA LEU A 221 -9.35 1.41 -1.18
C LEU A 221 -8.09 1.65 -2.01
N LEU A 222 -8.21 1.71 -3.33
CA LEU A 222 -7.07 1.93 -4.21
C LEU A 222 -6.41 3.29 -4.00
N SER A 223 -7.18 4.35 -3.74
CA SER A 223 -6.65 5.69 -3.53
C SER A 223 -5.87 5.81 -2.22
N GLU A 224 -6.26 5.07 -1.19
CA GLU A 224 -5.56 5.05 0.10
C GLU A 224 -4.31 4.16 0.07
N LEU A 225 -4.38 3.01 -0.60
CA LEU A 225 -3.30 2.03 -0.63
C LEU A 225 -2.24 2.30 -1.70
N ARG A 226 -2.55 3.14 -2.68
CA ARG A 226 -1.63 3.55 -3.75
C ARG A 226 -1.30 5.02 -3.60
N ASN A 227 -0.29 5.34 -2.82
CA ASN A 227 0.28 6.67 -2.82
C ASN A 227 0.81 7.01 -4.22
N ARG A 228 0.90 8.32 -4.56
CA ARG A 228 1.36 8.79 -5.87
C ARG A 228 2.72 8.19 -6.29
N ASP A 229 3.57 7.90 -5.32
CA ASP A 229 4.92 7.37 -5.53
C ASP A 229 4.94 5.82 -5.63
N GLU A 230 3.84 5.14 -5.26
CA GLU A 230 3.66 3.67 -5.30
C GLU A 230 2.52 3.24 -6.24
N ALA A 231 2.11 4.11 -7.18
CA ALA A 231 0.97 3.84 -8.07
C ALA A 231 1.10 2.53 -8.87
N ASP A 232 2.33 2.10 -9.13
CA ASP A 232 2.64 0.87 -9.87
C ASP A 232 2.83 -0.36 -8.97
N THR A 233 2.86 -0.20 -7.64
CA THR A 233 2.99 -1.33 -6.72
C THR A 233 1.76 -2.22 -6.82
N PRO A 234 1.94 -3.53 -7.05
CA PRO A 234 0.82 -4.46 -7.08
C PRO A 234 0.07 -4.51 -5.75
N LEU A 235 -1.23 -4.82 -5.79
CA LEU A 235 -2.05 -4.97 -4.61
C LEU A 235 -2.78 -6.32 -4.64
N VAL A 236 -2.62 -7.10 -3.57
CA VAL A 236 -3.37 -8.34 -3.33
C VAL A 236 -4.49 -8.06 -2.33
N ILE A 237 -5.72 -8.33 -2.73
CA ILE A 237 -6.93 -8.13 -1.93
C ILE A 237 -7.58 -9.49 -1.71
N VAL A 238 -7.78 -9.87 -0.45
CA VAL A 238 -8.50 -11.09 -0.10
C VAL A 238 -9.88 -10.72 0.43
N LEU A 239 -10.93 -11.19 -0.25
CA LEU A 239 -12.30 -11.17 0.25
C LEU A 239 -12.56 -12.49 0.94
N GLU A 240 -12.45 -12.48 2.26
CA GLU A 240 -12.66 -13.68 3.06
C GLU A 240 -14.15 -14.01 3.18
N GLU A 241 -14.43 -15.32 3.18
CA GLU A 241 -15.80 -15.85 3.28
C GLU A 241 -16.76 -15.24 2.25
N ALA A 242 -16.30 -15.15 1.00
CA ALA A 242 -17.10 -14.59 -0.10
C ALA A 242 -18.46 -15.32 -0.29
N ASN A 243 -18.57 -16.60 0.10
CA ASN A 243 -19.84 -17.31 0.14
C ASN A 243 -20.87 -16.59 1.03
N LEU A 244 -20.50 -16.11 2.21
CA LEU A 244 -21.41 -15.37 3.08
C LEU A 244 -21.87 -14.05 2.45
N MET A 245 -20.97 -13.35 1.76
CA MET A 245 -21.32 -12.13 1.02
C MET A 245 -22.30 -12.46 -0.12
N ILE A 246 -22.05 -13.55 -0.87
CA ILE A 246 -22.91 -14.00 -1.98
C ILE A 246 -24.30 -14.39 -1.46
N HIS A 247 -24.39 -15.12 -0.36
CA HIS A 247 -25.66 -15.44 0.27
C HIS A 247 -26.42 -14.18 0.70
N ALA A 248 -25.78 -13.26 1.40
CA ALA A 248 -26.40 -12.02 1.84
C ALA A 248 -26.90 -11.15 0.67
N VAL A 249 -26.13 -11.13 -0.44
CA VAL A 249 -26.54 -10.47 -1.70
C VAL A 249 -27.72 -11.19 -2.35
N HIS A 250 -27.71 -12.53 -2.37
CA HIS A 250 -28.77 -13.34 -2.98
C HIS A 250 -30.09 -13.21 -2.24
N GLU A 251 -30.02 -13.24 -0.91
CA GLU A 251 -31.18 -13.16 -0.02
C GLU A 251 -31.66 -11.71 0.21
N GLY A 252 -30.89 -10.71 -0.23
CA GLY A 252 -31.21 -9.30 -0.04
C GLY A 252 -31.15 -8.85 1.44
N THR A 253 -30.31 -9.50 2.25
CA THR A 253 -30.20 -9.25 3.70
C THR A 253 -29.20 -8.14 4.04
N ILE A 254 -28.48 -7.59 3.05
CA ILE A 254 -27.53 -6.50 3.28
C ILE A 254 -28.29 -5.23 3.65
N GLU A 255 -28.02 -4.71 4.85
CA GLU A 255 -28.66 -3.52 5.35
C GLU A 255 -28.26 -2.27 4.58
N ARG A 256 -29.26 -1.50 4.12
CA ARG A 256 -29.02 -0.19 3.51
C ARG A 256 -28.73 0.84 4.59
N HIS A 257 -27.68 1.61 4.41
CA HIS A 257 -27.38 2.73 5.30
C HIS A 257 -28.01 4.03 4.76
N ARG A 258 -28.55 4.88 5.66
CA ARG A 258 -29.32 6.09 5.26
C ARG A 258 -28.43 7.16 4.62
N GLU A 259 -27.21 7.34 5.12
CA GLU A 259 -26.32 8.46 4.75
C GLU A 259 -25.15 8.00 3.85
N THR A 260 -24.73 6.75 3.96
CA THR A 260 -23.54 6.24 3.28
C THR A 260 -23.94 5.07 2.38
N PRO A 261 -23.67 5.14 1.08
CA PRO A 261 -23.98 4.04 0.17
C PRO A 261 -23.21 2.77 0.54
N VAL A 262 -23.88 1.62 0.42
CA VAL A 262 -23.24 0.30 0.49
C VAL A 262 -22.84 -0.08 -0.94
N PRO A 263 -21.53 -0.25 -1.24
CA PRO A 263 -21.07 -0.50 -2.60
C PRO A 263 -21.63 -1.78 -3.23
N ILE A 264 -21.73 -2.85 -2.43
CA ILE A 264 -22.34 -4.11 -2.84
C ILE A 264 -23.52 -4.42 -1.91
N SER A 265 -24.74 -4.20 -2.39
CA SER A 265 -25.96 -4.45 -1.63
C SER A 265 -26.93 -5.44 -2.29
N ASP A 266 -26.68 -5.80 -3.54
CA ASP A 266 -27.52 -6.68 -4.35
C ASP A 266 -26.71 -7.41 -5.43
N LYS A 267 -27.37 -8.35 -6.14
CA LYS A 267 -26.74 -9.11 -7.23
C LYS A 267 -26.13 -8.21 -8.31
N THR A 268 -26.80 -7.12 -8.68
CA THR A 268 -26.32 -6.24 -9.75
C THR A 268 -25.03 -5.56 -9.37
N SER A 269 -24.94 -5.05 -8.14
CA SER A 269 -23.73 -4.40 -7.61
C SER A 269 -22.58 -5.38 -7.42
N TRP A 270 -22.83 -6.62 -6.95
CA TRP A 270 -21.82 -7.67 -6.88
C TRP A 270 -21.23 -8.01 -8.25
N VAL A 271 -22.13 -8.29 -9.21
CA VAL A 271 -21.75 -8.62 -10.58
C VAL A 271 -20.99 -7.47 -11.23
N GLY A 272 -21.49 -6.24 -11.07
CA GLY A 272 -20.84 -5.04 -11.58
C GLY A 272 -19.47 -4.79 -10.96
N PHE A 273 -19.30 -5.07 -9.66
CA PHE A 273 -17.99 -5.01 -9.00
C PHE A 273 -16.97 -5.93 -9.67
N LEU A 274 -17.30 -7.21 -9.86
CA LEU A 274 -16.38 -8.17 -10.47
C LEU A 274 -16.12 -7.86 -11.95
N ASP A 275 -17.14 -7.43 -12.71
CA ASP A 275 -17.00 -7.05 -14.11
C ASP A 275 -16.09 -5.81 -14.26
N ASN A 276 -16.15 -4.86 -13.33
CA ASN A 276 -15.33 -3.66 -13.34
C ASN A 276 -13.84 -3.91 -13.00
N LEU A 277 -13.50 -5.03 -12.37
CA LEU A 277 -12.09 -5.37 -12.07
C LEU A 277 -11.23 -5.44 -13.34
N ILE A 278 -11.83 -5.63 -14.51
CA ILE A 278 -11.10 -5.63 -15.80
C ILE A 278 -10.42 -4.30 -16.11
N PHE A 279 -10.91 -3.19 -15.58
CA PHE A 279 -10.36 -1.86 -15.82
C PHE A 279 -9.14 -1.53 -14.95
N TYR A 280 -8.87 -2.35 -13.94
CA TYR A 280 -7.76 -2.12 -13.02
C TYR A 280 -6.54 -2.98 -13.39
N ARG A 281 -5.37 -2.40 -13.20
CA ARG A 281 -4.08 -3.06 -13.39
C ARG A 281 -3.35 -3.20 -12.05
N ASN A 282 -2.38 -4.08 -12.02
CA ASN A 282 -1.55 -4.34 -10.84
C ASN A 282 -2.39 -4.76 -9.61
N ILE A 283 -3.40 -5.61 -9.83
CA ILE A 283 -4.26 -6.15 -8.76
C ILE A 283 -4.38 -7.66 -8.85
N VAL A 284 -4.46 -8.29 -7.69
CA VAL A 284 -4.91 -9.68 -7.51
C VAL A 284 -6.06 -9.66 -6.51
N VAL A 285 -7.20 -10.19 -6.90
CA VAL A 285 -8.37 -10.35 -6.02
C VAL A 285 -8.60 -11.83 -5.78
N ILE A 286 -8.58 -12.23 -4.51
CA ILE A 286 -8.79 -13.61 -4.07
C ILE A 286 -10.09 -13.67 -3.28
N LEU A 287 -11.04 -14.47 -3.76
CA LEU A 287 -12.29 -14.75 -3.09
C LEU A 287 -12.12 -16.10 -2.36
N THR A 288 -12.17 -16.11 -1.03
CA THR A 288 -12.11 -17.38 -0.26
C THR A 288 -13.51 -17.82 0.15
N SER A 289 -13.74 -19.14 0.19
CA SER A 289 -15.02 -19.73 0.52
C SER A 289 -14.87 -21.07 1.24
N ASN A 290 -15.79 -21.38 2.13
CA ASN A 290 -15.95 -22.73 2.70
C ASN A 290 -16.93 -23.58 1.88
N GLU A 291 -17.62 -22.99 0.90
CA GLU A 291 -18.54 -23.65 -0.02
C GLU A 291 -17.91 -23.78 -1.41
N SER A 292 -18.23 -24.87 -2.10
CA SER A 292 -17.74 -25.10 -3.45
C SER A 292 -18.35 -24.13 -4.45
N LYS A 293 -17.67 -23.96 -5.60
CA LYS A 293 -18.21 -23.15 -6.70
C LYS A 293 -19.57 -23.71 -7.17
N ASP A 294 -19.72 -25.04 -7.22
CA ASP A 294 -20.96 -25.69 -7.68
C ASP A 294 -22.12 -25.37 -6.74
N ALA A 295 -21.90 -25.30 -5.43
CA ALA A 295 -22.90 -24.92 -4.45
C ALA A 295 -23.36 -23.46 -4.66
N LEU A 296 -22.44 -22.55 -4.90
CA LEU A 296 -22.76 -21.14 -5.16
C LEU A 296 -23.37 -20.93 -6.56
N ASP A 297 -22.96 -21.71 -7.56
CA ASP A 297 -23.56 -21.72 -8.90
C ASP A 297 -25.01 -22.24 -8.87
N ALA A 298 -25.35 -23.12 -7.92
CA ALA A 298 -26.73 -23.56 -7.71
C ALA A 298 -27.66 -22.42 -7.22
N LEU A 299 -27.12 -21.40 -6.53
CA LEU A 299 -27.85 -20.18 -6.21
C LEU A 299 -28.04 -19.32 -7.47
N ASP A 300 -26.95 -19.01 -8.15
CA ASP A 300 -26.94 -18.32 -9.44
C ASP A 300 -25.53 -18.35 -10.05
N PRO A 301 -25.37 -18.96 -11.25
CA PRO A 301 -24.08 -19.05 -11.93
C PRO A 301 -23.43 -17.69 -12.26
N ALA A 302 -24.23 -16.62 -12.24
CA ALA A 302 -23.72 -15.27 -12.55
C ALA A 302 -22.71 -14.74 -11.52
N TYR A 303 -22.77 -15.22 -10.27
CA TYR A 303 -21.89 -14.71 -9.22
C TYR A 303 -20.40 -14.95 -9.50
N LEU A 304 -20.06 -16.15 -9.99
CA LEU A 304 -18.67 -16.59 -10.17
C LEU A 304 -18.38 -17.07 -11.60
N ARG A 305 -19.14 -16.59 -12.58
CA ARG A 305 -19.00 -17.06 -13.97
C ARG A 305 -17.60 -16.80 -14.52
N LYS A 306 -17.19 -17.63 -15.48
CA LYS A 306 -15.98 -17.42 -16.27
C LYS A 306 -15.97 -16.02 -16.91
N GLY A 307 -14.85 -15.33 -16.80
CA GLY A 307 -14.67 -13.94 -17.22
C GLY A 307 -14.75 -12.93 -16.06
N ARG A 308 -15.47 -13.24 -14.95
CA ARG A 308 -15.39 -12.51 -13.67
C ARG A 308 -14.31 -13.11 -12.79
N VAL A 309 -14.24 -14.45 -12.77
CA VAL A 309 -13.21 -15.21 -12.07
C VAL A 309 -12.33 -15.88 -13.13
N ASP A 310 -11.03 -15.67 -13.05
CA ASP A 310 -10.05 -16.22 -13.99
C ASP A 310 -9.79 -17.71 -13.75
N ALA A 311 -9.78 -18.13 -12.47
CA ALA A 311 -9.60 -19.54 -12.07
C ALA A 311 -10.30 -19.86 -10.75
N THR A 312 -10.63 -21.16 -10.59
CA THR A 312 -11.18 -21.71 -9.35
C THR A 312 -10.26 -22.80 -8.84
N PHE A 313 -9.96 -22.77 -7.54
CA PHE A 313 -9.11 -23.73 -6.86
C PHE A 313 -9.84 -24.39 -5.70
N SER A 314 -9.59 -25.68 -5.51
CA SER A 314 -10.09 -26.46 -4.38
C SER A 314 -8.94 -26.79 -3.44
N MET A 315 -9.10 -26.54 -2.14
CA MET A 315 -8.14 -26.84 -1.08
C MET A 315 -8.84 -27.69 -0.02
N MET A 316 -8.70 -29.00 -0.11
CA MET A 316 -9.49 -29.97 0.66
C MET A 316 -8.71 -30.58 1.84
N THR A 317 -7.43 -30.28 1.95
CA THR A 317 -6.58 -30.77 3.03
C THR A 317 -6.30 -29.68 4.04
N ALA A 318 -6.70 -29.86 5.30
CA ALA A 318 -6.34 -28.94 6.38
C ALA A 318 -4.81 -28.96 6.61
N LEU A 319 -4.21 -27.79 6.85
CA LEU A 319 -2.78 -27.70 7.16
C LEU A 319 -2.50 -28.26 8.57
N ASP A 320 -1.49 -29.08 8.68
CA ASP A 320 -0.97 -29.48 9.99
C ASP A 320 -0.07 -28.39 10.55
N ILE A 321 -0.64 -27.57 11.44
CA ILE A 321 0.06 -26.43 12.09
C ILE A 321 1.06 -26.95 13.15
N SER A 322 1.01 -28.21 13.53
CA SER A 322 1.97 -28.77 14.52
C SER A 322 3.39 -28.96 13.94
N ALA A 323 3.54 -28.77 12.62
CA ALA A 323 4.83 -28.92 11.91
C ALA A 323 5.51 -27.55 11.64
N ILE A 324 4.94 -26.43 12.12
CA ILE A 324 5.48 -25.07 12.02
C ILE A 324 5.99 -24.65 13.41
#